data_e8a4bbd4b32e8b3edeefb3a64ffb5357
#
_entry.id   e8a4bbd4b32e8b3edeefb3a64ffb5357
#
_cell.length_a   1.000
_cell.length_b   1.000
_cell.length_c   1.000
_cell.angle_alpha   90.00
_cell.angle_beta   90.00
_cell.angle_gamma   90.00
#
_symmetry.space_group_name_H-M   'P 1'
#
loop_
_entity.id
_entity.type
_entity.pdbx_description
1 polymer ?
#
loop_
_entity_poly.entity_id
_entity_poly.type
_entity_poly.pdbx_seq_one_letter_code
_entity_poly.pdbx_strand_id
1 'polypeptide(L)'
;MKLPDNRIRNVTLRQLQIFSAAAQHLNFARASEDLHLTQPAVWMQVKQLEDLVGLPLFEKIGRKLFLTSAGEEMRQTAATILAEIRRTEERIALLAGGRGGTIALAVVSTGKYFVPRLLALFRRQEPEVQVNLTVANRDQLVQMLARNEVDLCVMGRPPAELDTVAEVFAPHPHVVVASPEHPLARQRGVTAQQLAQETLLLREPGSGSRTVMEGYFAAHRIDPRHTMMLGSSETIKQAVMANMGLAFISLHTLALELRTGDIAIVDVPGTPLMRDWHVVRLANKKLSPSAEALHRFIVEHAGAWLATTFEPWLGKPNGA
;
A
#
# COMPACT_ATOMS: atom_id res chain seq x y z
N MET A 1 -22.39 36.37 -3.90
CA MET A 1 -20.98 36.23 -4.27
C MET A 1 -20.93 35.82 -5.74
N LYS A 2 -20.48 36.72 -6.66
CA LYS A 2 -20.30 36.34 -8.06
C LYS A 2 -19.17 35.32 -8.14
N LEU A 3 -19.43 34.15 -8.70
CA LEU A 3 -18.36 33.21 -9.10
C LEU A 3 -17.39 33.98 -10.01
N PRO A 4 -16.07 33.87 -9.80
CA PRO A 4 -15.11 34.52 -10.69
C PRO A 4 -15.32 34.05 -12.14
N ASP A 5 -15.12 34.96 -13.08
CA ASP A 5 -15.13 34.68 -14.53
C ASP A 5 -14.34 33.38 -14.77
N ASN A 6 -14.92 32.46 -15.52
CA ASN A 6 -14.53 31.04 -15.68
C ASN A 6 -13.13 30.92 -16.34
N ARG A 7 -12.08 31.40 -15.66
CA ARG A 7 -10.67 31.42 -16.12
C ARG A 7 -9.97 30.06 -15.99
N ILE A 8 -10.57 29.12 -15.21
CA ILE A 8 -10.02 27.75 -15.04
C ILE A 8 -9.84 27.05 -16.40
N ARG A 9 -10.62 27.41 -17.42
CA ARG A 9 -10.47 26.87 -18.79
C ARG A 9 -9.13 27.21 -19.45
N ASN A 10 -8.40 28.17 -18.92
CA ASN A 10 -7.09 28.60 -19.45
C ASN A 10 -5.91 27.93 -18.72
N VAL A 11 -6.20 27.02 -17.80
CA VAL A 11 -5.19 26.23 -17.09
C VAL A 11 -4.49 25.31 -18.08
N THR A 12 -3.16 25.31 -18.06
CA THR A 12 -2.34 24.46 -18.93
C THR A 12 -2.00 23.12 -18.25
N LEU A 13 -1.76 22.07 -19.02
CA LEU A 13 -1.25 20.80 -18.50
C LEU A 13 0.05 20.97 -17.74
N ARG A 14 0.92 21.88 -18.21
CA ARG A 14 2.20 22.15 -17.54
C ARG A 14 2.00 22.74 -16.15
N GLN A 15 1.04 23.63 -15.98
CA GLN A 15 0.68 24.18 -14.67
C GLN A 15 0.13 23.10 -13.74
N LEU A 16 -0.71 22.18 -14.26
CA LEU A 16 -1.21 21.04 -13.46
C LEU A 16 -0.08 20.10 -13.02
N GLN A 17 0.89 19.82 -13.91
CA GLN A 17 2.07 19.01 -13.56
C GLN A 17 2.89 19.67 -12.45
N ILE A 18 3.19 20.96 -12.59
CA ILE A 18 3.98 21.72 -11.60
C ILE A 18 3.23 21.81 -10.26
N PHE A 19 1.94 22.11 -10.29
CA PHE A 19 1.10 22.15 -9.10
C PHE A 19 1.04 20.77 -8.41
N SER A 20 0.88 19.68 -9.16
CA SER A 20 0.83 18.32 -8.61
C SER A 20 2.13 17.95 -7.90
N ALA A 21 3.29 18.27 -8.47
CA ALA A 21 4.57 18.03 -7.80
C ALA A 21 4.71 18.88 -6.53
N ALA A 22 4.31 20.16 -6.57
CA ALA A 22 4.34 21.04 -5.40
C ALA A 22 3.39 20.53 -4.29
N ALA A 23 2.22 20.03 -4.66
CA ALA A 23 1.22 19.47 -3.75
C ALA A 23 1.68 18.12 -3.12
N GLN A 24 2.40 17.30 -3.88
CA GLN A 24 2.94 16.02 -3.41
C GLN A 24 4.01 16.23 -2.34
N HIS A 25 4.94 17.16 -2.57
CA HIS A 25 6.05 17.42 -1.66
C HIS A 25 5.72 18.41 -0.53
N LEU A 26 4.67 19.21 -0.68
CA LEU A 26 4.39 20.39 0.16
C LEU A 26 5.66 21.25 0.35
N ASN A 27 6.46 21.33 -0.73
CA ASN A 27 7.76 21.99 -0.75
C ASN A 27 8.16 22.34 -2.19
N PHE A 28 8.24 23.66 -2.49
CA PHE A 28 8.57 24.13 -3.83
C PHE A 28 10.01 23.82 -4.27
N ALA A 29 10.97 23.73 -3.35
CA ALA A 29 12.33 23.37 -3.68
C ALA A 29 12.41 21.92 -4.15
N ARG A 30 11.81 20.97 -3.41
CA ARG A 30 11.76 19.55 -3.83
C ARG A 30 10.99 19.37 -5.14
N ALA A 31 9.88 20.07 -5.32
CA ALA A 31 9.14 20.03 -6.57
C ALA A 31 9.98 20.57 -7.75
N SER A 32 10.83 21.55 -7.52
CA SER A 32 11.73 22.07 -8.56
C SER A 32 12.83 21.09 -8.95
N GLU A 33 13.37 20.35 -8.00
CA GLU A 33 14.33 19.28 -8.25
C GLU A 33 13.73 18.16 -9.11
N ASP A 34 12.55 17.65 -8.74
CA ASP A 34 11.83 16.61 -9.49
C ASP A 34 11.48 17.01 -10.93
N LEU A 35 11.15 18.27 -11.12
CA LEU A 35 10.74 18.80 -12.43
C LEU A 35 11.90 19.37 -13.26
N HIS A 36 13.12 19.35 -12.72
CA HIS A 36 14.29 19.98 -13.33
C HIS A 36 14.06 21.47 -13.67
N LEU A 37 13.41 22.19 -12.75
CA LEU A 37 13.11 23.61 -12.85
C LEU A 37 13.81 24.39 -11.73
N THR A 38 13.78 25.71 -11.82
CA THR A 38 14.18 26.56 -10.69
C THR A 38 13.00 26.75 -9.73
N GLN A 39 13.27 26.88 -8.43
CA GLN A 39 12.23 27.13 -7.43
C GLN A 39 11.38 28.38 -7.73
N PRO A 40 11.95 29.54 -8.19
CA PRO A 40 11.17 30.68 -8.63
C PRO A 40 10.21 30.36 -9.78
N ALA A 41 10.63 29.50 -10.73
CA ALA A 41 9.78 29.12 -11.86
C ALA A 41 8.58 28.27 -11.38
N VAL A 42 8.80 27.33 -10.46
CA VAL A 42 7.71 26.54 -9.85
C VAL A 42 6.74 27.46 -9.11
N TRP A 43 7.26 28.35 -8.26
CA TRP A 43 6.43 29.29 -7.50
C TRP A 43 5.60 30.19 -8.42
N MET A 44 6.21 30.73 -9.47
CA MET A 44 5.53 31.60 -10.43
C MET A 44 4.39 30.86 -11.16
N GLN A 45 4.61 29.61 -11.59
CA GLN A 45 3.58 28.83 -12.26
C GLN A 45 2.42 28.48 -11.33
N VAL A 46 2.71 28.16 -10.07
CA VAL A 46 1.67 27.94 -9.04
C VAL A 46 0.90 29.24 -8.80
N LYS A 47 1.59 30.38 -8.73
CA LYS A 47 0.93 31.68 -8.54
C LYS A 47 0.01 32.05 -9.70
N GLN A 48 0.46 31.84 -10.94
CA GLN A 48 -0.39 32.00 -12.11
C GLN A 48 -1.62 31.10 -12.10
N LEU A 49 -1.47 29.84 -11.62
CA LEU A 49 -2.60 28.93 -11.45
C LEU A 49 -3.59 29.46 -10.40
N GLU A 50 -3.10 29.95 -9.25
CA GLU A 50 -3.93 30.61 -8.23
C GLU A 50 -4.69 31.81 -8.79
N ASP A 51 -4.05 32.63 -9.61
CA ASP A 51 -4.68 33.76 -10.25
C ASP A 51 -5.79 33.36 -11.24
N LEU A 52 -5.60 32.23 -11.95
CA LEU A 52 -6.63 31.66 -12.82
C LEU A 52 -7.81 31.07 -12.03
N VAL A 53 -7.53 30.41 -10.92
CA VAL A 53 -8.53 29.83 -10.03
C VAL A 53 -9.25 30.92 -9.21
N GLY A 54 -8.58 32.01 -8.93
CA GLY A 54 -9.09 33.13 -8.12
C GLY A 54 -9.05 32.85 -6.61
N LEU A 55 -8.40 31.78 -6.18
CA LEU A 55 -8.24 31.39 -4.78
C LEU A 55 -6.82 30.87 -4.53
N PRO A 56 -6.24 31.09 -3.34
CA PRO A 56 -4.98 30.47 -2.98
C PRO A 56 -5.15 28.95 -2.90
N LEU A 57 -4.21 28.22 -3.50
CA LEU A 57 -4.17 26.75 -3.47
C LEU A 57 -3.25 26.24 -2.36
N PHE A 58 -2.29 27.08 -1.93
CA PHE A 58 -1.42 26.77 -0.80
C PHE A 58 -1.56 27.83 0.29
N GLU A 59 -1.35 27.40 1.52
CA GLU A 59 -1.22 28.26 2.68
C GLU A 59 0.03 27.90 3.47
N LYS A 60 0.65 28.89 4.11
CA LYS A 60 1.85 28.74 4.92
C LYS A 60 1.52 28.95 6.37
N ILE A 61 1.68 27.91 7.19
CA ILE A 61 1.50 27.99 8.65
C ILE A 61 2.88 27.82 9.29
N GLY A 62 3.42 28.90 9.80
CA GLY A 62 4.80 28.94 10.28
C GLY A 62 5.81 28.71 9.16
N ARG A 63 6.57 27.61 9.26
CA ARG A 63 7.54 27.20 8.24
C ARG A 63 7.05 26.10 7.31
N LYS A 64 5.84 25.60 7.50
CA LYS A 64 5.27 24.49 6.73
C LYS A 64 4.28 25.00 5.71
N LEU A 65 4.27 24.35 4.54
CA LEU A 65 3.33 24.58 3.46
C LEU A 65 2.20 23.55 3.54
N PHE A 66 0.96 23.98 3.33
CA PHE A 66 -0.24 23.14 3.32
C PHE A 66 -1.07 23.47 2.09
N LEU A 67 -1.94 22.54 1.68
CA LEU A 67 -2.99 22.82 0.71
C LEU A 67 -4.17 23.48 1.42
N THR A 68 -4.77 24.47 0.76
CA THR A 68 -6.10 24.97 1.13
C THR A 68 -7.18 23.99 0.69
N SER A 69 -8.44 24.24 1.05
CA SER A 69 -9.58 23.47 0.52
C SER A 69 -9.66 23.55 -1.01
N ALA A 70 -9.37 24.72 -1.59
CA ALA A 70 -9.29 24.91 -3.05
C ALA A 70 -8.09 24.17 -3.64
N GLY A 71 -6.97 24.13 -2.93
CA GLY A 71 -5.79 23.35 -3.30
C GLY A 71 -6.06 21.85 -3.32
N GLU A 72 -6.80 21.35 -2.36
CA GLU A 72 -7.16 19.91 -2.30
C GLU A 72 -8.08 19.53 -3.46
N GLU A 73 -9.09 20.34 -3.77
CA GLU A 73 -9.98 20.13 -4.91
C GLU A 73 -9.20 20.18 -6.25
N MET A 74 -8.30 21.17 -6.39
CA MET A 74 -7.44 21.28 -7.57
C MET A 74 -6.50 20.06 -7.69
N ARG A 75 -6.00 19.53 -6.58
CA ARG A 75 -5.12 18.36 -6.58
C ARG A 75 -5.83 17.11 -7.10
N GLN A 76 -7.07 16.87 -6.67
CA GLN A 76 -7.89 15.75 -7.16
C GLN A 76 -8.18 15.91 -8.65
N THR A 77 -8.57 17.10 -9.08
CA THR A 77 -8.84 17.42 -10.48
C THR A 77 -7.59 17.23 -11.34
N ALA A 78 -6.45 17.77 -10.92
CA ALA A 78 -5.18 17.66 -11.63
C ALA A 78 -4.75 16.18 -11.76
N ALA A 79 -4.85 15.39 -10.70
CA ALA A 79 -4.53 13.96 -10.73
C ALA A 79 -5.39 13.22 -11.77
N THR A 80 -6.69 13.51 -11.83
CA THR A 80 -7.61 12.89 -12.78
C THR A 80 -7.27 13.27 -14.23
N ILE A 81 -7.05 14.55 -14.50
CA ILE A 81 -6.69 15.03 -15.86
C ILE A 81 -5.37 14.42 -16.32
N LEU A 82 -4.34 14.45 -15.47
CA LEU A 82 -3.02 13.90 -15.81
C LEU A 82 -3.04 12.38 -16.01
N ALA A 83 -3.86 11.67 -15.25
CA ALA A 83 -4.06 10.22 -15.45
C ALA A 83 -4.73 9.92 -16.79
N GLU A 84 -5.74 10.71 -17.17
CA GLU A 84 -6.43 10.54 -18.45
C GLU A 84 -5.52 10.81 -19.66
N ILE A 85 -4.65 11.83 -19.57
CA ILE A 85 -3.65 12.11 -20.61
C ILE A 85 -2.68 10.93 -20.74
N ARG A 86 -2.09 10.43 -19.64
CA ARG A 86 -1.19 9.27 -19.69
C ARG A 86 -1.87 8.06 -20.33
N ARG A 87 -3.11 7.76 -19.96
CA ARG A 87 -3.88 6.68 -20.56
C ARG A 87 -4.08 6.85 -22.06
N THR A 88 -4.33 8.10 -22.51
CA THR A 88 -4.49 8.41 -23.92
C THR A 88 -3.19 8.23 -24.67
N GLU A 89 -2.06 8.68 -24.13
CA GLU A 89 -0.71 8.48 -24.69
C GLU A 89 -0.41 6.99 -24.86
N GLU A 90 -0.68 6.14 -23.85
CA GLU A 90 -0.49 4.68 -23.96
C GLU A 90 -1.36 4.07 -25.07
N ARG A 91 -2.64 4.47 -25.16
CA ARG A 91 -3.53 3.95 -26.21
C ARG A 91 -3.08 4.38 -27.61
N ILE A 92 -2.62 5.61 -27.76
CA ILE A 92 -2.06 6.11 -29.03
C ILE A 92 -0.78 5.34 -29.38
N ALA A 93 0.11 5.13 -28.40
CA ALA A 93 1.31 4.34 -28.60
C ALA A 93 0.99 2.91 -29.06
N LEU A 94 0.00 2.23 -28.47
CA LEU A 94 -0.46 0.91 -28.89
C LEU A 94 -1.02 0.91 -30.33
N LEU A 95 -1.82 1.93 -30.69
CA LEU A 95 -2.34 2.06 -32.06
C LEU A 95 -1.22 2.29 -33.11
N ALA A 96 -0.13 2.91 -32.69
CA ALA A 96 1.07 3.09 -33.51
C ALA A 96 1.99 1.83 -33.55
N GLY A 97 1.53 0.70 -32.98
CA GLY A 97 2.31 -0.54 -32.92
C GLY A 97 3.37 -0.57 -31.81
N GLY A 98 3.39 0.45 -30.94
CA GLY A 98 4.24 0.47 -29.75
C GLY A 98 3.73 -0.49 -28.67
N ARG A 99 4.62 -0.89 -27.79
CA ARG A 99 4.33 -1.68 -26.58
C ARG A 99 4.83 -0.91 -25.37
N GLY A 100 4.25 -1.18 -24.20
CA GLY A 100 4.69 -0.58 -22.96
C GLY A 100 3.68 0.35 -22.34
N GLY A 101 4.10 1.03 -21.29
CA GLY A 101 3.29 1.95 -20.47
C GLY A 101 3.89 2.04 -19.08
N THR A 102 3.33 2.93 -18.26
CA THR A 102 3.77 3.11 -16.87
C THR A 102 2.61 2.86 -15.92
N ILE A 103 2.83 2.00 -14.93
CA ILE A 103 1.84 1.62 -13.92
C ILE A 103 2.30 2.13 -12.56
N ALA A 104 1.43 2.84 -11.85
CA ALA A 104 1.61 3.17 -10.44
C ALA A 104 0.94 2.10 -9.57
N LEU A 105 1.74 1.18 -9.01
CA LEU A 105 1.28 0.12 -8.12
C LEU A 105 1.66 0.43 -6.68
N ALA A 106 0.69 0.43 -5.76
CA ALA A 106 0.96 0.50 -4.34
C ALA A 106 0.63 -0.81 -3.64
N VAL A 107 1.44 -1.20 -2.66
CA VAL A 107 1.22 -2.42 -1.91
C VAL A 107 1.39 -2.20 -0.42
N VAL A 108 0.56 -2.83 0.41
CA VAL A 108 0.76 -2.82 1.86
C VAL A 108 2.11 -3.45 2.22
N SER A 109 2.70 -3.02 3.33
CA SER A 109 4.04 -3.43 3.76
C SER A 109 4.24 -4.96 3.83
N THR A 110 3.18 -5.76 4.02
CA THR A 110 3.22 -7.22 3.96
C THR A 110 3.29 -7.76 2.52
N GLY A 111 2.83 -7.00 1.51
CA GLY A 111 2.91 -7.39 0.10
C GLY A 111 4.33 -7.33 -0.48
N LYS A 112 5.23 -6.55 0.12
CA LYS A 112 6.63 -6.41 -0.33
C LYS A 112 7.39 -7.75 -0.39
N TYR A 113 6.95 -8.76 0.35
CA TYR A 113 7.62 -10.05 0.42
C TYR A 113 7.32 -10.98 -0.77
N PHE A 114 6.27 -10.68 -1.54
CA PHE A 114 5.90 -11.50 -2.69
C PHE A 114 5.67 -10.71 -3.99
N VAL A 115 5.15 -9.49 -3.91
CA VAL A 115 4.85 -8.68 -5.10
C VAL A 115 6.05 -8.49 -6.03
N PRO A 116 7.29 -8.22 -5.56
CA PRO A 116 8.44 -8.10 -6.46
C PRO A 116 8.70 -9.35 -7.32
N ARG A 117 8.41 -10.54 -6.78
CA ARG A 117 8.54 -11.80 -7.56
C ARG A 117 7.45 -11.91 -8.62
N LEU A 118 6.23 -11.51 -8.30
CA LEU A 118 5.14 -11.44 -9.29
C LEU A 118 5.47 -10.44 -10.40
N LEU A 119 6.00 -9.28 -10.06
CA LEU A 119 6.44 -8.28 -11.04
C LEU A 119 7.59 -8.77 -11.92
N ALA A 120 8.50 -9.56 -11.36
CA ALA A 120 9.56 -10.18 -12.15
C ALA A 120 9.02 -11.20 -13.19
N LEU A 121 7.94 -11.91 -12.84
CA LEU A 121 7.25 -12.81 -13.78
C LEU A 121 6.45 -12.00 -14.81
N PHE A 122 5.71 -10.99 -14.40
CA PHE A 122 4.97 -10.09 -15.28
C PHE A 122 5.89 -9.43 -16.32
N ARG A 123 7.05 -8.94 -15.89
CA ARG A 123 8.04 -8.31 -16.79
C ARG A 123 8.56 -9.24 -17.90
N ARG A 124 8.50 -10.56 -17.72
CA ARG A 124 8.87 -11.52 -18.80
C ARG A 124 7.83 -11.56 -19.91
N GLN A 125 6.57 -11.29 -19.58
CA GLN A 125 5.46 -11.25 -20.54
C GLN A 125 5.34 -9.86 -21.16
N GLU A 126 5.55 -8.81 -20.36
CA GLU A 126 5.40 -7.41 -20.73
C GLU A 126 6.70 -6.62 -20.44
N PRO A 127 7.78 -6.85 -21.23
CA PRO A 127 9.12 -6.33 -20.92
C PRO A 127 9.24 -4.81 -21.04
N GLU A 128 8.36 -4.18 -21.82
CA GLU A 128 8.37 -2.72 -22.06
C GLU A 128 7.51 -1.94 -21.06
N VAL A 129 6.75 -2.64 -20.20
CA VAL A 129 5.93 -1.99 -19.16
C VAL A 129 6.80 -1.64 -17.96
N GLN A 130 6.73 -0.37 -17.56
CA GLN A 130 7.37 0.13 -16.35
C GLN A 130 6.41 0.11 -15.19
N VAL A 131 6.82 -0.45 -14.04
CA VAL A 131 6.02 -0.46 -12.82
C VAL A 131 6.70 0.34 -11.73
N ASN A 132 6.06 1.43 -11.31
CA ASN A 132 6.47 2.23 -10.16
C ASN A 132 5.81 1.63 -8.91
N LEU A 133 6.59 0.88 -8.11
CA LEU A 133 6.11 0.20 -6.92
C LEU A 133 6.30 1.08 -5.68
N THR A 134 5.20 1.41 -5.00
CA THR A 134 5.20 2.06 -3.69
C THR A 134 4.80 1.07 -2.61
N VAL A 135 5.57 1.03 -1.51
CA VAL A 135 5.26 0.22 -0.33
C VAL A 135 4.92 1.14 0.84
N ALA A 136 3.73 0.97 1.42
CA ALA A 136 3.28 1.79 2.53
C ALA A 136 2.36 1.00 3.49
N ASN A 137 1.89 1.62 4.58
CA ASN A 137 0.87 1.00 5.42
C ASN A 137 -0.53 1.17 4.79
N ARG A 138 -1.56 0.53 5.38
CA ARG A 138 -2.90 0.53 4.82
C ARG A 138 -3.49 1.95 4.70
N ASP A 139 -3.34 2.77 5.74
CA ASP A 139 -3.95 4.11 5.77
C ASP A 139 -3.32 5.03 4.72
N GLN A 140 -2.02 4.92 4.51
CA GLN A 140 -1.32 5.63 3.45
C GLN A 140 -1.79 5.16 2.06
N LEU A 141 -1.99 3.84 1.84
CA LEU A 141 -2.54 3.33 0.58
C LEU A 141 -3.94 3.85 0.32
N VAL A 142 -4.80 3.90 1.33
CA VAL A 142 -6.15 4.46 1.22
C VAL A 142 -6.10 5.93 0.81
N GLN A 143 -5.20 6.70 1.39
CA GLN A 143 -4.99 8.10 0.99
C GLN A 143 -4.49 8.22 -0.45
N MET A 144 -3.54 7.38 -0.89
CA MET A 144 -3.05 7.37 -2.28
C MET A 144 -4.18 7.00 -3.26
N LEU A 145 -5.03 6.02 -2.92
CA LEU A 145 -6.22 5.70 -3.71
C LEU A 145 -7.18 6.90 -3.78
N ALA A 146 -7.56 7.47 -2.65
CA ALA A 146 -8.46 8.63 -2.59
C ALA A 146 -7.94 9.80 -3.42
N ARG A 147 -6.62 9.96 -3.48
CA ARG A 147 -5.94 10.99 -4.25
C ARG A 147 -5.69 10.63 -5.71
N ASN A 148 -6.12 9.45 -6.16
CA ASN A 148 -5.86 8.93 -7.51
C ASN A 148 -4.37 8.94 -7.92
N GLU A 149 -3.48 8.76 -6.94
CA GLU A 149 -2.01 8.73 -7.14
C GLU A 149 -1.52 7.38 -7.67
N VAL A 150 -2.36 6.34 -7.59
CA VAL A 150 -2.01 4.97 -7.99
C VAL A 150 -3.06 4.38 -8.91
N ASP A 151 -2.66 3.44 -9.76
CA ASP A 151 -3.56 2.73 -10.66
C ASP A 151 -4.17 1.52 -9.98
N LEU A 152 -3.35 0.78 -9.26
CA LEU A 152 -3.72 -0.44 -8.54
C LEU A 152 -3.11 -0.43 -7.14
N CYS A 153 -3.85 -1.01 -6.19
CA CYS A 153 -3.34 -1.32 -4.86
C CYS A 153 -3.46 -2.82 -4.56
N VAL A 154 -2.46 -3.39 -3.89
CA VAL A 154 -2.54 -4.73 -3.30
C VAL A 154 -2.64 -4.60 -1.79
N MET A 155 -3.75 -5.08 -1.22
CA MET A 155 -4.02 -4.98 0.21
C MET A 155 -4.90 -6.13 0.74
N GLY A 156 -4.88 -6.35 2.06
CA GLY A 156 -5.68 -7.41 2.69
C GLY A 156 -7.15 -7.01 2.96
N ARG A 157 -7.47 -5.72 3.03
CA ARG A 157 -8.84 -5.23 3.27
C ARG A 157 -9.08 -3.97 2.45
N PRO A 158 -10.02 -4.02 1.49
CA PRO A 158 -10.44 -2.84 0.75
C PRO A 158 -10.99 -1.75 1.68
N PRO A 159 -10.82 -0.45 1.35
CA PRO A 159 -11.40 0.64 2.12
C PRO A 159 -12.93 0.66 1.92
N ALA A 160 -13.67 0.69 3.04
CA ALA A 160 -15.13 0.84 2.99
C ALA A 160 -15.57 2.29 2.75
N GLU A 161 -14.65 3.23 3.01
CA GLU A 161 -14.83 4.68 2.91
C GLU A 161 -14.68 5.24 1.48
N LEU A 162 -14.22 4.41 0.54
CA LEU A 162 -14.02 4.79 -0.86
C LEU A 162 -14.81 3.87 -1.78
N ASP A 163 -15.34 4.45 -2.86
CA ASP A 163 -15.93 3.67 -3.94
C ASP A 163 -14.83 2.98 -4.75
N THR A 164 -14.66 1.67 -4.52
CA THR A 164 -13.59 0.86 -5.09
C THR A 164 -14.11 -0.42 -5.71
N VAL A 165 -13.43 -0.89 -6.75
CA VAL A 165 -13.53 -2.26 -7.24
C VAL A 165 -12.37 -3.03 -6.63
N ALA A 166 -12.71 -4.10 -5.92
CA ALA A 166 -11.75 -4.98 -5.26
C ALA A 166 -11.97 -6.42 -5.70
N GLU A 167 -10.93 -7.07 -6.17
CA GLU A 167 -10.97 -8.45 -6.60
C GLU A 167 -10.04 -9.30 -5.74
N VAL A 168 -10.58 -10.40 -5.19
CA VAL A 168 -9.81 -11.37 -4.39
C VAL A 168 -8.92 -12.18 -5.32
N PHE A 169 -7.64 -12.34 -4.98
CA PHE A 169 -6.73 -13.17 -5.76
C PHE A 169 -6.06 -14.30 -4.96
N ALA A 170 -6.04 -14.23 -3.63
CA ALA A 170 -5.45 -15.28 -2.81
C ALA A 170 -5.92 -15.22 -1.35
N PRO A 171 -5.90 -16.34 -0.62
CA PRO A 171 -5.98 -16.36 0.84
C PRO A 171 -4.83 -15.57 1.47
N HIS A 172 -5.08 -14.96 2.64
CA HIS A 172 -4.10 -14.18 3.41
C HIS A 172 -4.07 -14.64 4.86
N PRO A 173 -3.34 -15.74 5.15
CA PRO A 173 -3.27 -16.32 6.49
C PRO A 173 -2.44 -15.46 7.45
N HIS A 174 -2.93 -15.34 8.69
CA HIS A 174 -2.23 -14.71 9.80
C HIS A 174 -2.01 -15.73 10.91
N VAL A 175 -0.82 -15.73 11.49
CA VAL A 175 -0.36 -16.70 12.48
C VAL A 175 0.26 -15.99 13.69
N VAL A 176 0.26 -16.69 14.83
CA VAL A 176 1.07 -16.29 15.99
C VAL A 176 2.45 -16.92 15.84
N VAL A 177 3.48 -16.17 16.10
CA VAL A 177 4.88 -16.62 15.98
C VAL A 177 5.70 -16.27 17.21
N ALA A 178 6.72 -17.09 17.44
CA ALA A 178 7.70 -16.92 18.51
C ALA A 178 9.10 -17.34 18.03
N SER A 179 10.14 -17.04 18.82
CA SER A 179 11.44 -17.71 18.71
C SER A 179 11.27 -19.23 18.90
N PRO A 180 12.01 -20.09 18.19
CA PRO A 180 12.03 -21.54 18.45
C PRO A 180 12.44 -21.91 19.86
N GLU A 181 13.17 -21.02 20.56
CA GLU A 181 13.59 -21.17 21.96
C GLU A 181 12.48 -20.82 22.96
N HIS A 182 11.42 -20.13 22.52
CA HIS A 182 10.33 -19.71 23.38
C HIS A 182 9.51 -20.94 23.86
N PRO A 183 9.15 -21.03 25.16
CA PRO A 183 8.41 -22.20 25.69
C PRO A 183 7.13 -22.52 24.92
N LEU A 184 6.37 -21.49 24.52
CA LEU A 184 5.11 -21.66 23.79
C LEU A 184 5.30 -22.14 22.34
N ALA A 185 6.51 -22.03 21.75
CA ALA A 185 6.78 -22.51 20.40
C ALA A 185 6.64 -24.03 20.24
N ARG A 186 6.78 -24.77 21.33
CA ARG A 186 6.69 -26.26 21.37
C ARG A 186 5.38 -26.75 21.97
N GLN A 187 4.56 -25.86 22.50
CA GLN A 187 3.28 -26.20 23.12
C GLN A 187 2.19 -26.29 22.06
N ARG A 188 1.26 -27.24 22.21
CA ARG A 188 0.04 -27.33 21.41
C ARG A 188 -1.14 -26.69 22.16
N GLY A 189 -2.05 -26.06 21.39
CA GLY A 189 -3.26 -25.49 21.95
C GLY A 189 -2.99 -24.36 22.95
N VAL A 190 -2.09 -23.44 22.62
CA VAL A 190 -1.77 -22.29 23.48
C VAL A 190 -3.00 -21.45 23.70
N THR A 191 -3.39 -21.25 24.95
CA THR A 191 -4.62 -20.55 25.32
C THR A 191 -4.50 -19.03 25.22
N ALA A 192 -5.64 -18.34 25.10
CA ALA A 192 -5.73 -16.90 25.16
C ALA A 192 -5.09 -16.31 26.44
N GLN A 193 -5.26 -16.99 27.57
CA GLN A 193 -4.67 -16.56 28.84
C GLN A 193 -3.15 -16.63 28.83
N GLN A 194 -2.57 -17.68 28.26
CA GLN A 194 -1.12 -17.81 28.11
C GLN A 194 -0.57 -16.70 27.19
N LEU A 195 -1.22 -16.45 26.04
CA LEU A 195 -0.80 -15.36 25.16
C LEU A 195 -0.85 -13.98 25.85
N ALA A 196 -1.87 -13.74 26.69
CA ALA A 196 -2.02 -12.48 27.41
C ALA A 196 -0.92 -12.23 28.47
N GLN A 197 -0.21 -13.25 28.93
CA GLN A 197 0.92 -13.12 29.89
C GLN A 197 2.24 -12.77 29.19
N GLU A 198 2.34 -13.00 27.89
CA GLU A 198 3.55 -12.78 27.12
C GLU A 198 3.67 -11.34 26.64
N THR A 199 4.89 -10.94 26.31
CA THR A 199 5.11 -9.68 25.61
C THR A 199 4.66 -9.81 24.16
N LEU A 200 3.68 -9.00 23.73
CA LEU A 200 3.20 -8.98 22.36
C LEU A 200 3.80 -7.82 21.55
N LEU A 201 4.43 -8.17 20.43
CA LEU A 201 5.07 -7.25 19.51
C LEU A 201 4.04 -6.77 18.50
N LEU A 202 3.72 -5.48 18.52
CA LEU A 202 2.63 -4.88 17.78
C LEU A 202 3.16 -4.03 16.62
N ARG A 203 2.43 -4.02 15.52
CA ARG A 203 2.62 -3.06 14.44
C ARG A 203 2.13 -1.66 14.86
N GLU A 204 2.58 -0.66 14.15
CA GLU A 204 2.14 0.72 14.26
C GLU A 204 0.64 0.88 13.96
N PRO A 205 -0.03 1.94 14.50
CA PRO A 205 -1.37 2.34 14.06
C PRO A 205 -1.44 2.56 12.55
N GLY A 206 -2.59 2.23 11.95
CA GLY A 206 -2.76 2.30 10.48
C GLY A 206 -2.22 1.09 9.72
N SER A 207 -1.60 0.12 10.40
CA SER A 207 -1.22 -1.16 9.81
C SER A 207 -2.42 -2.11 9.72
N GLY A 208 -2.68 -2.66 8.54
CA GLY A 208 -3.71 -3.67 8.36
C GLY A 208 -3.51 -4.93 9.21
N SER A 209 -2.27 -5.38 9.40
CA SER A 209 -1.96 -6.52 10.28
C SER A 209 -2.30 -6.25 11.73
N ARG A 210 -2.11 -5.01 12.21
CA ARG A 210 -2.53 -4.61 13.55
C ARG A 210 -4.04 -4.70 13.71
N THR A 211 -4.80 -4.17 12.76
CA THR A 211 -6.28 -4.25 12.79
C THR A 211 -6.78 -5.70 12.82
N VAL A 212 -6.15 -6.60 12.05
CA VAL A 212 -6.51 -8.03 12.05
C VAL A 212 -6.21 -8.66 13.41
N MET A 213 -5.06 -8.35 14.00
CA MET A 213 -4.67 -8.84 15.33
C MET A 213 -5.61 -8.33 16.42
N GLU A 214 -5.91 -7.03 16.45
CA GLU A 214 -6.83 -6.43 17.42
C GLU A 214 -8.22 -7.07 17.34
N GLY A 215 -8.72 -7.32 16.12
CA GLY A 215 -9.98 -8.05 15.91
C GLY A 215 -9.94 -9.49 16.43
N TYR A 216 -8.84 -10.20 16.21
CA TYR A 216 -8.65 -11.54 16.73
C TYR A 216 -8.60 -11.54 18.27
N PHE A 217 -7.85 -10.62 18.88
CA PHE A 217 -7.73 -10.49 20.33
C PHE A 217 -9.07 -10.16 20.98
N ALA A 218 -9.81 -9.21 20.40
CA ALA A 218 -11.14 -8.87 20.89
C ALA A 218 -12.11 -10.09 20.85
N ALA A 219 -12.11 -10.83 19.75
CA ALA A 219 -12.96 -12.01 19.58
C ALA A 219 -12.63 -13.13 20.58
N HIS A 220 -11.36 -13.27 20.97
CA HIS A 220 -10.89 -14.32 21.89
C HIS A 220 -10.65 -13.81 23.33
N ARG A 221 -11.04 -12.54 23.62
CA ARG A 221 -10.86 -11.90 24.94
C ARG A 221 -9.42 -11.94 25.43
N ILE A 222 -8.46 -11.73 24.50
CA ILE A 222 -7.04 -11.63 24.80
C ILE A 222 -6.77 -10.17 25.16
N ASP A 223 -6.34 -9.92 26.39
CA ASP A 223 -5.92 -8.61 26.89
C ASP A 223 -4.43 -8.69 27.27
N PRO A 224 -3.53 -8.25 26.39
CA PRO A 224 -2.10 -8.35 26.60
C PRO A 224 -1.62 -7.50 27.77
N ARG A 225 -0.91 -8.07 28.72
CA ARG A 225 -0.32 -7.35 29.85
C ARG A 225 0.89 -6.49 29.44
N HIS A 226 1.65 -6.97 28.49
CA HIS A 226 2.85 -6.32 28.01
C HIS A 226 2.81 -6.21 26.49
N THR A 227 3.04 -5.00 25.99
CA THR A 227 3.09 -4.76 24.54
C THR A 227 4.29 -3.90 24.19
N MET A 228 4.90 -4.19 23.02
CA MET A 228 5.93 -3.37 22.43
C MET A 228 5.54 -3.01 21.01
N MET A 229 5.48 -1.73 20.68
CA MET A 229 5.13 -1.24 19.34
C MET A 229 6.38 -1.10 18.46
N LEU A 230 6.35 -1.72 17.29
CA LEU A 230 7.43 -1.72 16.30
C LEU A 230 6.89 -1.30 14.93
N GLY A 231 7.59 -0.40 14.24
CA GLY A 231 7.11 0.29 13.04
C GLY A 231 7.17 -0.52 11.74
N SER A 232 7.61 -1.80 11.75
CA SER A 232 7.64 -2.62 10.53
C SER A 232 7.57 -4.12 10.84
N SER A 233 7.08 -4.90 9.86
CA SER A 233 7.09 -6.36 9.96
C SER A 233 8.50 -6.92 10.07
N GLU A 234 9.49 -6.27 9.43
CA GLU A 234 10.88 -6.71 9.51
C GLU A 234 11.43 -6.55 10.92
N THR A 235 11.22 -5.39 11.55
CA THR A 235 11.64 -5.16 12.94
C THR A 235 10.98 -6.15 13.91
N ILE A 236 9.68 -6.46 13.68
CA ILE A 236 8.98 -7.48 14.47
C ILE A 236 9.64 -8.85 14.33
N LYS A 237 9.94 -9.29 13.10
CA LYS A 237 10.63 -10.57 12.88
C LYS A 237 11.97 -10.64 13.61
N GLN A 238 12.79 -9.58 13.52
CA GLN A 238 14.06 -9.50 14.23
C GLN A 238 13.87 -9.58 15.76
N ALA A 239 12.87 -8.91 16.31
CA ALA A 239 12.56 -8.96 17.73
C ALA A 239 12.06 -10.35 18.17
N VAL A 240 11.25 -11.02 17.34
CA VAL A 240 10.82 -12.42 17.58
C VAL A 240 12.01 -13.36 17.60
N MET A 241 12.91 -13.27 16.61
CA MET A 241 14.13 -14.09 16.55
C MET A 241 15.05 -13.84 17.76
N ALA A 242 15.10 -12.60 18.26
CA ALA A 242 15.81 -12.25 19.49
C ALA A 242 15.08 -12.66 20.79
N ASN A 243 13.97 -13.42 20.69
CA ASN A 243 13.14 -13.87 21.80
C ASN A 243 12.60 -12.76 22.71
N MET A 244 12.29 -11.59 22.13
CA MET A 244 11.75 -10.44 22.86
C MET A 244 10.23 -10.53 23.10
N GLY A 245 9.56 -11.48 22.47
CA GLY A 245 8.12 -11.70 22.61
C GLY A 245 7.50 -12.41 21.41
N LEU A 246 6.17 -12.49 21.41
CA LEU A 246 5.38 -13.12 20.36
C LEU A 246 4.80 -12.05 19.41
N ALA A 247 4.51 -12.44 18.17
CA ALA A 247 3.84 -11.57 17.23
C ALA A 247 2.69 -12.28 16.53
N PHE A 248 1.63 -11.51 16.20
CA PHE A 248 0.56 -11.93 15.30
C PHE A 248 0.76 -11.26 13.95
N ILE A 249 1.20 -12.00 12.94
CA ILE A 249 1.61 -11.45 11.65
C ILE A 249 1.15 -12.31 10.46
N SER A 250 1.23 -11.74 9.26
CA SER A 250 0.95 -12.46 8.03
C SER A 250 1.98 -13.57 7.79
N LEU A 251 1.52 -14.78 7.53
CA LEU A 251 2.36 -15.92 7.16
C LEU A 251 3.22 -15.61 5.91
N HIS A 252 2.68 -14.82 4.98
CA HIS A 252 3.37 -14.48 3.73
C HIS A 252 4.61 -13.59 3.92
N THR A 253 4.88 -13.13 5.14
CA THR A 253 6.11 -12.40 5.48
C THR A 253 7.24 -13.30 5.97
N LEU A 254 6.99 -14.59 6.20
CA LEU A 254 7.82 -15.49 7.00
C LEU A 254 8.55 -16.57 6.17
N ALA A 255 8.46 -16.55 4.84
CA ALA A 255 8.95 -17.65 4.01
C ALA A 255 10.44 -17.99 4.24
N LEU A 256 11.28 -17.00 4.54
CA LEU A 256 12.69 -17.22 4.79
C LEU A 256 12.93 -17.79 6.18
N GLU A 257 12.40 -17.13 7.20
CA GLU A 257 12.60 -17.47 8.60
C GLU A 257 12.03 -18.84 8.98
N LEU A 258 10.90 -19.23 8.37
CA LEU A 258 10.32 -20.56 8.56
C LEU A 258 11.15 -21.67 7.88
N ARG A 259 11.80 -21.36 6.75
CA ARG A 259 12.69 -22.33 6.08
C ARG A 259 14.01 -22.50 6.81
N THR A 260 14.55 -21.44 7.40
CA THR A 260 15.79 -21.48 8.20
C THR A 260 15.55 -21.96 9.63
N GLY A 261 14.29 -21.98 10.08
CA GLY A 261 13.93 -22.38 11.45
C GLY A 261 14.18 -21.30 12.49
N ASP A 262 14.38 -20.05 12.07
CA ASP A 262 14.65 -18.91 12.98
C ASP A 262 13.37 -18.40 13.67
N ILE A 263 12.21 -18.73 13.14
CA ILE A 263 10.88 -18.41 13.70
C ILE A 263 10.02 -19.68 13.71
N ALA A 264 9.28 -19.90 14.79
CA ALA A 264 8.31 -20.95 14.92
C ALA A 264 6.87 -20.41 14.92
N ILE A 265 5.95 -21.13 14.28
CA ILE A 265 4.51 -20.86 14.39
C ILE A 265 4.01 -21.44 15.69
N VAL A 266 3.35 -20.65 16.51
CA VAL A 266 2.71 -21.09 17.77
C VAL A 266 1.32 -21.63 17.47
N ASP A 267 1.01 -22.80 17.97
CA ASP A 267 -0.30 -23.45 17.82
C ASP A 267 -1.34 -22.80 18.74
N VAL A 268 -2.10 -21.89 18.16
CA VAL A 268 -3.13 -21.11 18.86
C VAL A 268 -4.49 -21.38 18.22
N PRO A 269 -5.55 -21.70 18.99
CA PRO A 269 -6.88 -21.92 18.45
C PRO A 269 -7.39 -20.76 17.60
N GLY A 270 -7.93 -21.09 16.42
CA GLY A 270 -8.42 -20.09 15.45
C GLY A 270 -7.33 -19.46 14.57
N THR A 271 -6.09 -19.98 14.64
CA THR A 271 -5.04 -19.66 13.68
C THR A 271 -4.63 -20.91 12.86
N PRO A 272 -4.23 -20.76 11.60
CA PRO A 272 -4.12 -19.50 10.82
C PRO A 272 -5.46 -18.78 10.66
N LEU A 273 -5.50 -17.50 11.04
CA LEU A 273 -6.68 -16.68 10.78
C LEU A 273 -6.70 -16.29 9.30
N MET A 274 -7.65 -16.84 8.57
CA MET A 274 -7.76 -16.62 7.12
C MET A 274 -8.42 -15.26 6.82
N ARG A 275 -7.76 -14.49 5.98
CA ARG A 275 -8.25 -13.29 5.32
C ARG A 275 -8.00 -13.43 3.83
N ASP A 276 -8.27 -12.36 3.05
CA ASP A 276 -8.07 -12.37 1.62
C ASP A 276 -7.11 -11.26 1.19
N TRP A 277 -6.34 -11.55 0.15
CA TRP A 277 -5.61 -10.55 -0.62
C TRP A 277 -6.49 -10.02 -1.74
N HIS A 278 -6.47 -8.72 -1.91
CA HIS A 278 -7.23 -8.03 -2.96
C HIS A 278 -6.31 -7.18 -3.81
N VAL A 279 -6.60 -7.15 -5.10
CA VAL A 279 -6.18 -6.05 -5.98
C VAL A 279 -7.34 -5.05 -6.05
N VAL A 280 -7.04 -3.77 -5.81
CA VAL A 280 -8.03 -2.72 -5.58
C VAL A 280 -7.74 -1.53 -6.47
N ARG A 281 -8.78 -0.95 -7.07
CA ARG A 281 -8.75 0.33 -7.80
C ARG A 281 -9.96 1.19 -7.46
N LEU A 282 -9.92 2.48 -7.74
CA LEU A 282 -11.12 3.31 -7.68
C LEU A 282 -12.14 2.81 -8.70
N ALA A 283 -13.43 2.82 -8.35
CA ALA A 283 -14.50 2.31 -9.21
C ALA A 283 -14.64 3.13 -10.51
N ASN A 284 -14.49 4.44 -10.41
CA ASN A 284 -14.57 5.35 -11.54
C ASN A 284 -13.27 5.46 -12.35
N LYS A 285 -12.17 4.84 -11.90
CA LYS A 285 -10.89 4.85 -12.62
C LYS A 285 -10.91 3.85 -13.76
N LYS A 286 -10.73 4.34 -14.98
CA LYS A 286 -10.45 3.49 -16.14
C LYS A 286 -8.95 3.20 -16.16
N LEU A 287 -8.60 1.94 -16.14
CA LEU A 287 -7.21 1.51 -16.22
C LEU A 287 -6.65 1.74 -17.62
N SER A 288 -5.34 1.98 -17.72
CA SER A 288 -4.60 1.88 -18.96
C SER A 288 -4.47 0.41 -19.38
N PRO A 289 -4.20 0.10 -20.66
CA PRO A 289 -3.99 -1.27 -21.12
C PRO A 289 -2.91 -2.01 -20.34
N SER A 290 -1.81 -1.35 -19.99
CA SER A 290 -0.75 -1.92 -19.16
C SER A 290 -1.22 -2.25 -17.75
N ALA A 291 -2.00 -1.35 -17.14
CA ALA A 291 -2.55 -1.56 -15.79
C ALA A 291 -3.61 -2.67 -15.79
N GLU A 292 -4.42 -2.80 -16.85
CA GLU A 292 -5.35 -3.93 -17.03
C GLU A 292 -4.61 -5.26 -17.18
N ALA A 293 -3.50 -5.28 -17.92
CA ALA A 293 -2.66 -6.46 -18.06
C ALA A 293 -2.06 -6.91 -16.72
N LEU A 294 -1.52 -5.97 -15.92
CA LEU A 294 -1.00 -6.27 -14.59
C LEU A 294 -2.11 -6.73 -13.62
N HIS A 295 -3.28 -6.09 -13.64
CA HIS A 295 -4.43 -6.50 -12.84
C HIS A 295 -4.79 -7.96 -13.11
N ARG A 296 -5.01 -8.31 -14.38
CA ARG A 296 -5.32 -9.68 -14.83
C ARG A 296 -4.24 -10.65 -14.41
N PHE A 297 -2.96 -10.29 -14.64
CA PHE A 297 -1.82 -11.12 -14.26
C PHE A 297 -1.79 -11.43 -12.75
N ILE A 298 -2.06 -10.45 -11.89
CA ILE A 298 -2.12 -10.66 -10.44
C ILE A 298 -3.23 -11.64 -10.09
N VAL A 299 -4.45 -11.44 -10.64
CA VAL A 299 -5.62 -12.27 -10.34
C VAL A 299 -5.39 -13.73 -10.79
N GLU A 300 -4.81 -13.93 -11.96
CA GLU A 300 -4.63 -15.27 -12.55
C GLU A 300 -3.45 -16.04 -11.93
N HIS A 301 -2.38 -15.37 -11.51
CA HIS A 301 -1.12 -16.05 -11.18
C HIS A 301 -0.70 -15.97 -9.71
N ALA A 302 -1.10 -14.90 -8.99
CA ALA A 302 -0.58 -14.67 -7.65
C ALA A 302 -1.07 -15.73 -6.65
N GLY A 303 -2.32 -16.17 -6.77
CA GLY A 303 -2.92 -17.17 -5.87
C GLY A 303 -2.19 -18.51 -5.91
N ALA A 304 -1.94 -19.04 -7.12
CA ALA A 304 -1.24 -20.29 -7.31
C ALA A 304 0.21 -20.22 -6.79
N TRP A 305 0.89 -19.10 -7.05
CA TRP A 305 2.26 -18.90 -6.57
C TRP A 305 2.33 -18.84 -5.03
N LEU A 306 1.42 -18.12 -4.38
CA LEU A 306 1.36 -18.03 -2.93
C LEU A 306 1.01 -19.38 -2.31
N ALA A 307 0.03 -20.11 -2.85
CA ALA A 307 -0.34 -21.43 -2.40
C ALA A 307 0.86 -22.37 -2.41
N THR A 308 1.53 -22.54 -3.56
CA THR A 308 2.71 -23.41 -3.69
C THR A 308 3.85 -23.02 -2.73
N THR A 309 4.06 -21.70 -2.51
CA THR A 309 5.16 -21.22 -1.67
C THR A 309 4.90 -21.50 -0.19
N PHE A 310 3.65 -21.42 0.28
CA PHE A 310 3.30 -21.47 1.70
C PHE A 310 2.53 -22.72 2.14
N GLU A 311 2.21 -23.62 1.20
CA GLU A 311 1.56 -24.91 1.47
C GLU A 311 2.18 -25.69 2.65
N PRO A 312 3.54 -25.78 2.80
CA PRO A 312 4.15 -26.55 3.88
C PRO A 312 3.75 -26.09 5.29
N TRP A 313 3.28 -24.85 5.43
CA TRP A 313 2.92 -24.25 6.73
C TRP A 313 1.42 -24.02 6.92
N LEU A 314 0.59 -24.25 5.89
CA LEU A 314 -0.87 -24.07 5.97
C LEU A 314 -1.63 -25.30 6.47
N GLY A 315 -1.01 -26.48 6.50
CA GLY A 315 -1.67 -27.74 6.81
C GLY A 315 -1.06 -28.59 7.93
N LYS A 316 0.00 -28.13 8.59
CA LYS A 316 0.66 -28.89 9.67
C LYS A 316 0.51 -28.18 11.02
N PRO A 317 -0.17 -28.78 12.01
CA PRO A 317 0.15 -28.48 13.40
C PRO A 317 1.64 -28.81 13.59
N ASN A 318 2.42 -27.90 14.21
CA ASN A 318 3.83 -28.07 14.49
C ASN A 318 4.14 -29.46 15.07
N GLY A 319 4.98 -30.21 14.38
CA GLY A 319 5.58 -31.45 14.88
C GLY A 319 5.00 -32.75 14.30
N ALA A 320 5.37 -33.07 13.10
CA ALA A 320 5.61 -34.41 12.61
C ALA A 320 7.04 -34.50 12.10
#